data_1e088913a4f563ba0035c7f9f27833d0
#
_entry.id   1e088913a4f563ba0035c7f9f27833d0
#
_cell.length_a   1.000
_cell.length_b   1.000
_cell.length_c   1.000
_cell.angle_alpha   90.00
_cell.angle_beta   90.00
_cell.angle_gamma   90.00
#
_symmetry.space_group_name_H-M   'P 1'
#
loop_
_entity.id
_entity.type
_entity.pdbx_description
1 polymer ?
#
loop_
_entity_poly.entity_id
_entity_poly.type
_entity_poly.pdbx_seq_one_letter_code
_entity_poly.pdbx_strand_id
1 'polypeptide(L)'
;MPFIPIIIIILVVVLILVLATNLKVVQQSKAYVIERLGAFHSVWGVGIHFKVPFLERVAKVVSLKEQVVDFPPQPVITKDNVTMQIDTVIYFQITDPKLYTYGVEHPMNAIENLTATTLRNIIGELELDESLISREHINTKIRMVLDEATDPWGIKINRVEVKNITPPKDIQVAMEKQMRAERERREAILIAEGEKKSQVLIAEGQKEAAILQAEAKKQTAIKEAEGQSEAILMIN
;
A
#
# COMPACT_ATOMS: atom_id res chain seq x y z
N MET A 1 -22.41 -56.13 48.82
CA MET A 1 -22.01 -55.86 47.42
C MET A 1 -21.26 -54.51 47.35
N PRO A 2 -19.96 -54.42 47.75
CA PRO A 2 -19.21 -53.15 47.80
C PRO A 2 -18.71 -52.64 46.45
N PHE A 3 -18.82 -53.44 45.38
CA PHE A 3 -18.27 -53.08 44.05
C PHE A 3 -19.14 -52.11 43.24
N ILE A 4 -20.46 -52.02 43.48
CA ILE A 4 -21.36 -51.13 42.76
C ILE A 4 -20.99 -49.64 42.95
N PRO A 5 -20.73 -49.11 44.16
CA PRO A 5 -20.36 -47.71 44.31
C PRO A 5 -19.01 -47.37 43.65
N ILE A 6 -18.06 -48.31 43.66
CA ILE A 6 -16.75 -48.13 43.03
C ILE A 6 -16.89 -48.00 41.52
N ILE A 7 -17.72 -48.84 40.88
CA ILE A 7 -18.01 -48.77 39.43
C ILE A 7 -18.70 -47.47 39.06
N ILE A 8 -19.64 -46.99 39.87
CA ILE A 8 -20.31 -45.70 39.66
C ILE A 8 -19.31 -44.53 39.73
N ILE A 9 -18.41 -44.51 40.71
CA ILE A 9 -17.37 -43.48 40.87
C ILE A 9 -16.46 -43.47 39.63
N ILE A 10 -15.99 -44.62 39.17
CA ILE A 10 -15.15 -44.76 37.98
C ILE A 10 -15.88 -44.20 36.76
N LEU A 11 -17.14 -44.56 36.56
CA LEU A 11 -17.94 -44.10 35.43
C LEU A 11 -18.15 -42.57 35.44
N VAL A 12 -18.41 -41.99 36.61
CA VAL A 12 -18.51 -40.54 36.82
C VAL A 12 -17.19 -39.83 36.50
N VAL A 13 -16.08 -40.37 36.97
CA VAL A 13 -14.74 -39.80 36.69
C VAL A 13 -14.44 -39.86 35.18
N VAL A 14 -14.71 -40.99 34.53
CA VAL A 14 -14.54 -41.12 33.07
C VAL A 14 -15.43 -40.13 32.32
N LEU A 15 -16.69 -39.97 32.73
CA LEU A 15 -17.59 -39.00 32.14
C LEU A 15 -17.09 -37.57 32.26
N ILE A 16 -16.63 -37.18 33.44
CA ILE A 16 -16.04 -35.86 33.68
C ILE A 16 -14.79 -35.63 32.83
N LEU A 17 -13.91 -36.63 32.73
CA LEU A 17 -12.72 -36.56 31.87
C LEU A 17 -13.09 -36.39 30.39
N VAL A 18 -14.08 -37.15 29.90
CA VAL A 18 -14.57 -36.98 28.52
C VAL A 18 -15.18 -35.62 28.29
N LEU A 19 -15.96 -35.08 29.21
CA LEU A 19 -16.50 -33.73 29.10
C LEU A 19 -15.40 -32.66 29.11
N ALA A 20 -14.45 -32.78 30.02
CA ALA A 20 -13.36 -31.79 30.14
C ALA A 20 -12.44 -31.75 28.91
N THR A 21 -12.12 -32.92 28.33
CA THR A 21 -11.25 -32.99 27.13
C THR A 21 -11.91 -32.51 25.85
N ASN A 22 -13.24 -32.56 25.77
CA ASN A 22 -14.00 -32.16 24.60
C ASN A 22 -14.53 -30.70 24.64
N LEU A 23 -14.31 -30.00 25.75
CA LEU A 23 -14.58 -28.57 25.85
C LEU A 23 -13.47 -27.80 25.11
N LYS A 24 -13.85 -27.02 24.10
CA LYS A 24 -12.93 -26.16 23.32
C LYS A 24 -13.31 -24.72 23.46
N VAL A 25 -12.33 -23.88 23.78
CA VAL A 25 -12.48 -22.41 23.82
C VAL A 25 -11.94 -21.84 22.52
N VAL A 26 -12.79 -21.22 21.75
CA VAL A 26 -12.40 -20.53 20.52
C VAL A 26 -12.02 -19.09 20.86
N GLN A 27 -10.77 -18.74 20.59
CA GLN A 27 -10.22 -17.42 20.86
C GLN A 27 -10.80 -16.37 19.90
N GLN A 28 -10.79 -15.12 20.34
CA GLN A 28 -11.20 -13.99 19.49
C GLN A 28 -10.39 -13.95 18.17
N SER A 29 -11.06 -13.58 17.08
CA SER A 29 -10.50 -13.55 15.72
C SER A 29 -10.03 -14.91 15.19
N LYS A 30 -10.53 -16.01 15.73
CA LYS A 30 -10.39 -17.37 15.16
C LYS A 30 -11.74 -17.97 14.90
N ALA A 31 -11.81 -18.84 13.91
CA ALA A 31 -12.95 -19.71 13.64
C ALA A 31 -12.48 -21.15 13.49
N TYR A 32 -13.24 -22.10 14.03
CA TYR A 32 -12.96 -23.52 13.90
C TYR A 32 -13.96 -24.15 12.97
N VAL A 33 -13.49 -24.78 11.91
CA VAL A 33 -14.32 -25.54 10.98
C VAL A 33 -14.44 -26.95 11.51
N ILE A 34 -15.68 -27.38 11.76
CA ILE A 34 -16.01 -28.66 12.37
C ILE A 34 -16.58 -29.62 11.32
N GLU A 35 -16.02 -30.81 11.25
CA GLU A 35 -16.52 -31.93 10.49
C GLU A 35 -17.16 -32.98 11.42
N ARG A 36 -18.26 -33.55 10.97
CA ARG A 36 -18.90 -34.67 11.61
C ARG A 36 -18.92 -35.84 10.61
N LEU A 37 -18.26 -36.94 10.96
CA LEU A 37 -18.15 -38.14 10.11
C LEU A 37 -17.64 -37.85 8.68
N GLY A 38 -16.70 -36.87 8.56
CA GLY A 38 -16.11 -36.48 7.27
C GLY A 38 -16.91 -35.45 6.47
N ALA A 39 -18.11 -35.05 6.91
CA ALA A 39 -18.87 -33.99 6.27
C ALA A 39 -18.77 -32.69 7.06
N PHE A 40 -18.80 -31.52 6.36
CA PHE A 40 -18.92 -30.24 7.01
C PHE A 40 -20.15 -30.17 7.91
N HIS A 41 -19.99 -29.78 9.16
CA HIS A 41 -21.09 -29.66 10.11
C HIS A 41 -21.38 -28.18 10.46
N SER A 42 -20.40 -27.46 10.96
CA SER A 42 -20.58 -26.07 11.42
C SER A 42 -19.25 -25.33 11.50
N VAL A 43 -19.33 -24.01 11.59
CA VAL A 43 -18.20 -23.14 11.95
C VAL A 43 -18.42 -22.61 13.36
N TRP A 44 -17.46 -22.84 14.25
CA TRP A 44 -17.50 -22.31 15.59
C TRP A 44 -16.83 -20.93 15.64
N GLY A 45 -17.62 -19.95 16.06
CA GLY A 45 -17.12 -18.61 16.39
C GLY A 45 -16.56 -18.55 17.81
N VAL A 46 -16.29 -17.33 18.27
CA VAL A 46 -15.73 -17.05 19.61
C VAL A 46 -16.64 -17.60 20.71
N GLY A 47 -16.03 -18.22 21.70
CA GLY A 47 -16.74 -18.74 22.88
C GLY A 47 -16.36 -20.17 23.23
N ILE A 48 -17.16 -20.76 24.12
CA ILE A 48 -17.00 -22.12 24.60
C ILE A 48 -17.89 -23.04 23.77
N HIS A 49 -17.29 -24.07 23.19
CA HIS A 49 -17.99 -25.06 22.38
C HIS A 49 -17.66 -26.46 22.87
N PHE A 50 -18.63 -27.35 22.74
CA PHE A 50 -18.51 -28.76 23.09
C PHE A 50 -18.38 -29.59 21.81
N LYS A 51 -17.29 -30.35 21.72
CA LYS A 51 -17.02 -31.26 20.61
C LYS A 51 -17.56 -32.64 20.97
N VAL A 52 -18.42 -33.22 20.12
CA VAL A 52 -18.91 -34.60 20.32
C VAL A 52 -17.74 -35.56 20.08
N PRO A 53 -17.29 -36.31 21.11
CA PRO A 53 -16.18 -37.24 20.97
C PRO A 53 -16.52 -38.31 19.90
N PHE A 54 -15.50 -38.76 19.17
CA PHE A 54 -15.53 -39.74 18.08
C PHE A 54 -16.29 -39.32 16.82
N LEU A 55 -17.32 -38.47 16.91
CA LEU A 55 -18.13 -38.03 15.77
C LEU A 55 -17.62 -36.73 15.13
N GLU A 56 -17.10 -35.82 15.92
CA GLU A 56 -16.68 -34.51 15.46
C GLU A 56 -15.16 -34.33 15.53
N ARG A 57 -14.62 -33.69 14.49
CA ARG A 57 -13.22 -33.25 14.47
C ARG A 57 -13.10 -31.79 14.05
N VAL A 58 -12.07 -31.12 14.54
CA VAL A 58 -11.68 -29.80 14.03
C VAL A 58 -10.91 -30.05 12.73
N ALA A 59 -11.50 -29.70 11.59
CA ALA A 59 -10.87 -29.84 10.28
C ALA A 59 -9.77 -28.78 10.07
N LYS A 60 -10.09 -27.52 10.40
CA LYS A 60 -9.17 -26.40 10.24
C LYS A 60 -9.43 -25.32 11.27
N VAL A 61 -8.36 -24.69 11.75
CA VAL A 61 -8.42 -23.46 12.57
C VAL A 61 -8.04 -22.31 11.67
N VAL A 62 -8.94 -21.35 11.50
CA VAL A 62 -8.80 -20.22 10.60
C VAL A 62 -8.65 -18.95 11.39
N SER A 63 -7.65 -18.12 11.04
CA SER A 63 -7.50 -16.77 11.57
C SER A 63 -8.35 -15.81 10.75
N LEU A 64 -9.21 -15.03 11.41
CA LEU A 64 -10.02 -14.00 10.77
C LEU A 64 -9.35 -12.62 10.76
N LYS A 65 -8.11 -12.55 11.28
CA LYS A 65 -7.31 -11.33 11.20
C LYS A 65 -6.80 -11.13 9.79
N GLU A 66 -6.54 -9.88 9.45
CA GLU A 66 -5.77 -9.55 8.25
C GLU A 66 -4.39 -10.23 8.30
N GLN A 67 -4.02 -10.85 7.20
CA GLN A 67 -2.77 -11.56 7.01
C GLN A 67 -2.01 -10.92 5.86
N VAL A 68 -0.70 -11.03 5.93
CA VAL A 68 0.21 -10.49 4.91
C VAL A 68 1.03 -11.65 4.36
N VAL A 69 1.11 -11.73 3.04
CA VAL A 69 1.98 -12.67 2.35
C VAL A 69 2.89 -11.91 1.38
N ASP A 70 4.18 -12.22 1.44
CA ASP A 70 5.20 -11.68 0.56
C ASP A 70 5.53 -12.74 -0.49
N PHE A 71 5.26 -12.46 -1.76
CA PHE A 71 5.55 -13.37 -2.85
C PHE A 71 6.91 -13.06 -3.46
N PRO A 72 7.67 -14.11 -3.85
CA PRO A 72 8.99 -13.94 -4.44
C PRO A 72 8.92 -13.16 -5.76
N PRO A 73 10.03 -12.53 -6.19
CA PRO A 73 10.11 -11.81 -7.45
C PRO A 73 9.69 -12.66 -8.64
N GLN A 74 8.74 -12.17 -9.43
CA GLN A 74 8.24 -12.82 -10.63
C GLN A 74 8.84 -12.18 -11.88
N PRO A 75 9.37 -12.97 -12.84
CA PRO A 75 9.83 -12.43 -14.10
C PRO A 75 8.65 -12.02 -14.99
N VAL A 76 8.67 -10.78 -15.45
CA VAL A 76 7.67 -10.21 -16.36
C VAL A 76 8.35 -9.49 -17.52
N ILE A 77 7.65 -9.36 -18.64
CA ILE A 77 8.15 -8.69 -19.84
C ILE A 77 7.21 -7.53 -20.15
N THR A 78 7.76 -6.34 -20.31
CA THR A 78 7.02 -5.14 -20.68
C THR A 78 6.68 -5.12 -22.16
N LYS A 79 5.82 -4.18 -22.57
CA LYS A 79 5.41 -3.95 -23.97
C LYS A 79 6.62 -3.63 -24.88
N ASP A 80 7.62 -2.93 -24.36
CA ASP A 80 8.89 -2.59 -25.03
C ASP A 80 9.96 -3.69 -24.91
N ASN A 81 9.53 -4.92 -24.54
CA ASN A 81 10.34 -6.14 -24.49
C ASN A 81 11.49 -6.13 -23.48
N VAL A 82 11.35 -5.42 -22.37
CA VAL A 82 12.29 -5.45 -21.25
C VAL A 82 11.84 -6.50 -20.23
N THR A 83 12.71 -7.45 -19.90
CA THR A 83 12.45 -8.43 -18.83
C THR A 83 12.83 -7.83 -17.49
N MET A 84 11.89 -7.80 -16.53
CA MET A 84 12.17 -7.31 -15.18
C MET A 84 11.64 -8.25 -14.12
N GLN A 85 12.10 -8.08 -12.89
CA GLN A 85 11.65 -8.82 -11.70
C GLN A 85 10.78 -7.92 -10.85
N ILE A 86 9.60 -8.42 -10.49
CA ILE A 86 8.64 -7.69 -9.66
C ILE A 86 8.21 -8.57 -8.50
N ASP A 87 8.39 -8.10 -7.29
CA ASP A 87 7.88 -8.71 -6.05
C ASP A 87 6.64 -7.97 -5.56
N THR A 88 5.71 -8.75 -5.00
CA THR A 88 4.41 -8.24 -4.55
C THR A 88 4.11 -8.69 -3.13
N VAL A 89 3.46 -7.81 -2.38
CA VAL A 89 2.93 -8.10 -1.04
C VAL A 89 1.41 -7.98 -1.08
N ILE A 90 0.73 -8.99 -0.56
CA ILE A 90 -0.72 -9.05 -0.55
C ILE A 90 -1.23 -9.06 0.89
N TYR A 91 -2.16 -8.15 1.17
CA TYR A 91 -2.92 -8.06 2.42
C TYR A 91 -4.31 -8.64 2.18
N PHE A 92 -4.63 -9.70 2.91
CA PHE A 92 -5.89 -10.42 2.75
C PHE A 92 -6.50 -10.80 4.08
N GLN A 93 -7.79 -11.06 4.07
CA GLN A 93 -8.53 -11.52 5.24
C GLN A 93 -9.46 -12.66 4.83
N ILE A 94 -9.60 -13.65 5.70
CA ILE A 94 -10.53 -14.75 5.48
C ILE A 94 -11.90 -14.31 5.99
N THR A 95 -12.87 -14.23 5.08
CA THR A 95 -14.26 -13.82 5.35
C THR A 95 -15.16 -15.02 5.62
N ASP A 96 -14.96 -16.12 4.89
CA ASP A 96 -15.71 -17.36 5.10
C ASP A 96 -14.78 -18.55 5.37
N PRO A 97 -14.69 -19.02 6.63
CA PRO A 97 -13.85 -20.16 7.00
C PRO A 97 -14.23 -21.47 6.31
N LYS A 98 -15.51 -21.66 5.95
CA LYS A 98 -15.98 -22.87 5.23
C LYS A 98 -15.44 -22.86 3.80
N LEU A 99 -15.65 -21.78 3.07
CA LEU A 99 -15.15 -21.64 1.69
C LEU A 99 -13.64 -21.73 1.64
N TYR A 100 -12.93 -21.08 2.61
CA TYR A 100 -11.48 -21.18 2.73
C TYR A 100 -10.97 -22.60 2.96
N THR A 101 -11.74 -23.44 3.63
CA THR A 101 -11.32 -24.80 3.96
C THR A 101 -11.59 -25.80 2.82
N TYR A 102 -12.69 -25.60 2.09
CA TYR A 102 -13.18 -26.58 1.08
C TYR A 102 -13.22 -26.03 -0.34
N GLY A 103 -13.11 -24.72 -0.55
CA GLY A 103 -13.22 -24.09 -1.86
C GLY A 103 -11.98 -24.28 -2.73
N VAL A 104 -10.80 -24.35 -2.12
CA VAL A 104 -9.52 -24.53 -2.82
C VAL A 104 -8.54 -25.32 -1.96
N GLU A 105 -7.78 -26.22 -2.56
CA GLU A 105 -6.87 -27.11 -1.81
C GLU A 105 -5.68 -26.35 -1.21
N HIS A 106 -5.02 -25.50 -2.03
CA HIS A 106 -3.84 -24.71 -1.64
C HIS A 106 -4.06 -23.22 -1.94
N PRO A 107 -4.81 -22.48 -1.08
CA PRO A 107 -5.21 -21.12 -1.37
C PRO A 107 -4.01 -20.17 -1.61
N MET A 108 -2.93 -20.30 -0.86
CA MET A 108 -1.77 -19.42 -1.01
C MET A 108 -1.05 -19.63 -2.35
N ASN A 109 -0.86 -20.87 -2.78
CA ASN A 109 -0.27 -21.18 -4.08
C ASN A 109 -1.19 -20.72 -5.23
N ALA A 110 -2.51 -20.83 -5.05
CA ALA A 110 -3.47 -20.36 -6.04
C ALA A 110 -3.40 -18.83 -6.19
N ILE A 111 -3.35 -18.09 -5.07
CA ILE A 111 -3.18 -16.62 -5.08
C ILE A 111 -1.84 -16.23 -5.70
N GLU A 112 -0.74 -16.91 -5.37
CA GLU A 112 0.59 -16.66 -5.95
C GLU A 112 0.58 -16.78 -7.48
N ASN A 113 0.07 -17.89 -8.00
CA ASN A 113 0.00 -18.14 -9.44
C ASN A 113 -0.93 -17.14 -10.15
N LEU A 114 -2.06 -16.82 -9.53
CA LEU A 114 -2.98 -15.84 -10.06
C LEU A 114 -2.36 -14.45 -10.08
N THR A 115 -1.63 -14.08 -9.02
CA THR A 115 -0.88 -12.83 -8.94
C THR A 115 0.17 -12.74 -10.03
N ALA A 116 0.97 -13.80 -10.21
CA ALA A 116 2.01 -13.86 -11.24
C ALA A 116 1.45 -13.72 -12.66
N THR A 117 0.32 -14.39 -12.95
CA THR A 117 -0.33 -14.30 -14.27
C THR A 117 -0.98 -12.94 -14.51
N THR A 118 -1.67 -12.39 -13.51
CA THR A 118 -2.29 -11.06 -13.59
C THR A 118 -1.22 -9.97 -13.74
N LEU A 119 -0.14 -10.04 -12.96
CA LEU A 119 0.99 -9.13 -13.05
C LEU A 119 1.62 -9.14 -14.46
N ARG A 120 1.84 -10.35 -15.02
CA ARG A 120 2.37 -10.50 -16.38
C ARG A 120 1.47 -9.84 -17.43
N ASN A 121 0.17 -10.00 -17.31
CA ASN A 121 -0.79 -9.40 -18.24
C ASN A 121 -0.77 -7.87 -18.15
N ILE A 122 -0.84 -7.32 -16.93
CA ILE A 122 -0.86 -5.87 -16.72
C ILE A 122 0.44 -5.21 -17.19
N ILE A 123 1.59 -5.79 -16.81
CA ILE A 123 2.91 -5.25 -17.19
C ILE A 123 3.18 -5.42 -18.69
N GLY A 124 2.68 -6.48 -19.32
CA GLY A 124 2.79 -6.69 -20.77
C GLY A 124 2.06 -5.63 -21.62
N GLU A 125 1.12 -4.88 -21.03
CA GLU A 125 0.42 -3.75 -21.67
C GLU A 125 1.19 -2.42 -21.50
N LEU A 126 2.11 -2.32 -20.53
CA LEU A 126 2.82 -1.10 -20.15
C LEU A 126 4.25 -1.08 -20.68
N GLU A 127 4.75 0.12 -20.98
CA GLU A 127 6.18 0.36 -21.24
C GLU A 127 6.96 0.40 -19.90
N LEU A 128 8.28 0.23 -19.95
CA LEU A 128 9.13 0.22 -18.78
C LEU A 128 8.95 1.47 -17.92
N ASP A 129 9.06 2.64 -18.51
CA ASP A 129 8.93 3.92 -17.81
C ASP A 129 7.55 4.09 -17.18
N GLU A 130 6.51 3.66 -17.88
CA GLU A 130 5.13 3.71 -17.40
C GLU A 130 4.92 2.77 -16.21
N SER A 131 5.49 1.58 -16.26
CA SER A 131 5.39 0.59 -15.17
C SER A 131 6.06 1.06 -13.88
N LEU A 132 7.13 1.86 -13.97
CA LEU A 132 7.83 2.43 -12.82
C LEU A 132 7.04 3.56 -12.13
N ILE A 133 6.26 4.32 -12.91
CA ILE A 133 5.51 5.50 -12.44
C ILE A 133 4.09 5.10 -11.99
N SER A 134 3.46 4.14 -12.67
CA SER A 134 2.04 3.81 -12.50
C SER A 134 1.76 2.72 -11.46
N ARG A 135 2.57 2.64 -10.40
CA ARG A 135 2.44 1.59 -9.36
C ARG A 135 1.04 1.50 -8.75
N GLU A 136 0.42 2.62 -8.45
CA GLU A 136 -0.91 2.67 -7.85
C GLU A 136 -1.98 2.09 -8.79
N HIS A 137 -1.87 2.35 -10.10
CA HIS A 137 -2.74 1.77 -11.11
C HIS A 137 -2.56 0.25 -11.19
N ILE A 138 -1.32 -0.23 -11.19
CA ILE A 138 -0.98 -1.66 -11.19
C ILE A 138 -1.55 -2.33 -9.94
N ASN A 139 -1.30 -1.77 -8.74
CA ASN A 139 -1.81 -2.27 -7.47
C ASN A 139 -3.33 -2.41 -7.47
N THR A 140 -4.03 -1.39 -7.98
CA THR A 140 -5.49 -1.36 -8.05
C THR A 140 -6.03 -2.42 -9.01
N LYS A 141 -5.45 -2.55 -10.21
CA LYS A 141 -5.85 -3.57 -11.20
C LYS A 141 -5.63 -4.98 -10.65
N ILE A 142 -4.46 -5.25 -10.06
CA ILE A 142 -4.16 -6.57 -9.48
C ILE A 142 -5.17 -6.87 -8.37
N ARG A 143 -5.40 -5.93 -7.44
CA ARG A 143 -6.35 -6.10 -6.35
C ARG A 143 -7.75 -6.46 -6.85
N MET A 144 -8.26 -5.77 -7.86
CA MET A 144 -9.59 -6.03 -8.41
C MET A 144 -9.72 -7.46 -8.97
N VAL A 145 -8.74 -7.89 -9.77
CA VAL A 145 -8.76 -9.23 -10.38
C VAL A 145 -8.60 -10.32 -9.32
N LEU A 146 -7.72 -10.11 -8.34
CA LEU A 146 -7.51 -11.07 -7.27
C LEU A 146 -8.73 -11.16 -6.36
N ASP A 147 -9.34 -10.05 -5.97
CA ASP A 147 -10.51 -10.01 -5.08
C ASP A 147 -11.70 -10.76 -5.71
N GLU A 148 -11.99 -10.52 -7.00
CA GLU A 148 -13.02 -11.24 -7.74
C GLU A 148 -12.74 -12.75 -7.82
N ALA A 149 -11.50 -13.13 -8.09
CA ALA A 149 -11.13 -14.54 -8.24
C ALA A 149 -11.06 -15.29 -6.90
N THR A 150 -10.80 -14.62 -5.78
CA THR A 150 -10.66 -15.24 -4.45
C THR A 150 -11.95 -15.22 -3.61
N ASP A 151 -12.95 -14.45 -4.03
CA ASP A 151 -14.26 -14.41 -3.36
C ASP A 151 -14.94 -15.79 -3.21
N PRO A 152 -14.95 -16.68 -4.25
CA PRO A 152 -15.46 -18.04 -4.12
C PRO A 152 -14.70 -18.91 -3.10
N TRP A 153 -13.49 -18.52 -2.72
CA TRP A 153 -12.67 -19.21 -1.71
C TRP A 153 -12.84 -18.63 -0.31
N GLY A 154 -13.72 -17.64 -0.14
CA GLY A 154 -13.93 -16.95 1.13
C GLY A 154 -12.72 -16.12 1.58
N ILE A 155 -11.94 -15.61 0.64
CA ILE A 155 -10.78 -14.76 0.88
C ILE A 155 -11.06 -13.39 0.27
N LYS A 156 -10.90 -12.35 1.06
CA LYS A 156 -10.99 -10.96 0.61
C LYS A 156 -9.60 -10.34 0.50
N ILE A 157 -9.29 -9.79 -0.65
CA ILE A 157 -8.06 -9.06 -0.87
C ILE A 157 -8.28 -7.58 -0.53
N ASN A 158 -7.68 -7.14 0.58
CA ASN A 158 -7.81 -5.77 1.04
C ASN A 158 -6.90 -4.83 0.24
N ARG A 159 -5.63 -5.22 0.06
CA ARG A 159 -4.62 -4.41 -0.61
C ARG A 159 -3.55 -5.29 -1.26
N VAL A 160 -3.06 -4.82 -2.39
CA VAL A 160 -1.89 -5.38 -3.08
C VAL A 160 -0.88 -4.26 -3.26
N GLU A 161 0.38 -4.55 -3.00
CA GLU A 161 1.48 -3.60 -3.13
C GLU A 161 2.60 -4.21 -3.97
N VAL A 162 2.99 -3.52 -5.02
CA VAL A 162 4.23 -3.80 -5.72
C VAL A 162 5.39 -3.25 -4.89
N LYS A 163 6.23 -4.14 -4.37
CA LYS A 163 7.34 -3.82 -3.47
C LYS A 163 8.53 -3.26 -4.24
N ASN A 164 9.10 -4.05 -5.14
CA ASN A 164 10.20 -3.63 -6.00
C ASN A 164 9.89 -3.96 -7.46
N ILE A 165 10.37 -3.07 -8.34
CA ILE A 165 10.41 -3.29 -9.78
C ILE A 165 11.88 -3.18 -10.16
N THR A 166 12.48 -4.29 -10.55
CA THR A 166 13.92 -4.40 -10.79
C THR A 166 14.18 -4.75 -12.26
N PRO A 167 14.50 -3.76 -13.11
CA PRO A 167 14.93 -4.00 -14.48
C PRO A 167 16.34 -4.60 -14.53
N PRO A 168 16.80 -5.12 -15.68
CA PRO A 168 18.15 -5.62 -15.88
C PRO A 168 19.20 -4.54 -15.58
N LYS A 169 20.37 -4.95 -15.10
CA LYS A 169 21.45 -4.04 -14.71
C LYS A 169 21.87 -3.06 -15.82
N ASP A 170 21.90 -3.53 -17.05
CA ASP A 170 22.30 -2.70 -18.20
C ASP A 170 21.30 -1.54 -18.43
N ILE A 171 20.02 -1.85 -18.27
CA ILE A 171 18.94 -0.85 -18.36
C ILE A 171 19.01 0.12 -17.19
N GLN A 172 19.25 -0.37 -15.97
CA GLN A 172 19.43 0.50 -14.78
C GLN A 172 20.56 1.51 -15.00
N VAL A 173 21.72 1.06 -15.47
CA VAL A 173 22.86 1.92 -15.74
C VAL A 173 22.55 2.95 -16.84
N ALA A 174 21.83 2.55 -17.88
CA ALA A 174 21.43 3.47 -18.96
C ALA A 174 20.45 4.53 -18.44
N MET A 175 19.44 4.14 -17.64
CA MET A 175 18.49 5.06 -17.00
C MET A 175 19.18 6.01 -16.03
N GLU A 176 20.12 5.54 -15.21
CA GLU A 176 20.88 6.41 -14.31
C GLU A 176 21.67 7.50 -15.06
N LYS A 177 22.33 7.12 -16.17
CA LYS A 177 23.05 8.09 -17.02
C LYS A 177 22.10 9.10 -17.65
N GLN A 178 20.97 8.64 -18.18
CA GLN A 178 19.96 9.51 -18.77
C GLN A 178 19.38 10.49 -17.74
N MET A 179 19.00 9.98 -16.55
CA MET A 179 18.48 10.81 -15.47
C MET A 179 19.50 11.83 -14.96
N ARG A 180 20.78 11.47 -14.91
CA ARG A 180 21.85 12.40 -14.55
C ARG A 180 21.97 13.52 -15.58
N ALA A 181 22.06 13.19 -16.86
CA ALA A 181 22.13 14.19 -17.92
C ALA A 181 20.91 15.12 -17.97
N GLU A 182 19.71 14.58 -17.72
CA GLU A 182 18.50 15.39 -17.67
C GLU A 182 18.47 16.33 -16.44
N ARG A 183 18.97 15.88 -15.29
CA ARG A 183 19.10 16.73 -14.09
C ARG A 183 20.12 17.86 -14.31
N GLU A 184 21.29 17.55 -14.89
CA GLU A 184 22.31 18.54 -15.23
C GLU A 184 21.76 19.57 -16.23
N ARG A 185 21.01 19.13 -17.24
CA ARG A 185 20.36 20.04 -18.18
C ARG A 185 19.36 20.95 -17.51
N ARG A 186 18.48 20.42 -16.64
CA ARG A 186 17.49 21.21 -15.90
C ARG A 186 18.16 22.19 -14.94
N GLU A 187 19.22 21.76 -14.26
CA GLU A 187 20.01 22.63 -13.37
C GLU A 187 20.60 23.82 -14.13
N ALA A 188 21.24 23.60 -15.29
CA ALA A 188 21.78 24.65 -16.12
C ALA A 188 20.71 25.64 -16.60
N ILE A 189 19.53 25.16 -16.99
CA ILE A 189 18.41 26.01 -17.38
C ILE A 189 17.93 26.87 -16.21
N LEU A 190 17.70 26.25 -15.03
CA LEU A 190 17.23 26.97 -13.84
C LEU A 190 18.23 28.05 -13.36
N ILE A 191 19.55 27.77 -13.42
CA ILE A 191 20.57 28.74 -13.10
C ILE A 191 20.51 29.92 -14.07
N ALA A 192 20.48 29.67 -15.38
CA ALA A 192 20.41 30.71 -16.40
C ALA A 192 19.14 31.57 -16.30
N GLU A 193 17.98 30.95 -16.02
CA GLU A 193 16.72 31.65 -15.77
C GLU A 193 16.78 32.49 -14.49
N GLY A 194 17.40 31.98 -13.43
CA GLY A 194 17.62 32.68 -12.17
C GLY A 194 18.51 33.89 -12.34
N GLU A 195 19.62 33.75 -13.06
CA GLU A 195 20.54 34.87 -13.38
C GLU A 195 19.85 35.96 -14.22
N LYS A 196 19.13 35.56 -15.28
CA LYS A 196 18.35 36.47 -16.10
C LYS A 196 17.34 37.26 -15.26
N LYS A 197 16.56 36.57 -14.41
CA LYS A 197 15.56 37.20 -13.56
C LYS A 197 16.19 38.14 -12.53
N SER A 198 17.32 37.74 -11.96
CA SER A 198 18.10 38.60 -11.05
C SER A 198 18.57 39.87 -11.73
N GLN A 199 19.16 39.80 -12.93
CA GLN A 199 19.59 40.95 -13.70
C GLN A 199 18.45 41.92 -14.05
N VAL A 200 17.28 41.36 -14.45
CA VAL A 200 16.09 42.17 -14.74
C VAL A 200 15.63 42.92 -13.48
N LEU A 201 15.50 42.22 -12.33
CA LEU A 201 15.09 42.86 -11.07
C LEU A 201 16.06 43.93 -10.60
N ILE A 202 17.38 43.72 -10.75
CA ILE A 202 18.40 44.73 -10.42
C ILE A 202 18.23 45.95 -11.33
N ALA A 203 18.05 45.76 -12.64
CA ALA A 203 17.88 46.87 -13.57
C ALA A 203 16.55 47.64 -13.33
N GLU A 204 15.47 46.94 -13.00
CA GLU A 204 14.20 47.57 -12.62
C GLU A 204 14.34 48.39 -11.33
N GLY A 205 14.99 47.82 -10.30
CA GLY A 205 15.25 48.53 -9.05
C GLY A 205 16.14 49.78 -9.23
N GLN A 206 17.16 49.71 -10.09
CA GLN A 206 17.98 50.85 -10.43
C GLN A 206 17.19 51.96 -11.16
N LYS A 207 16.35 51.57 -12.10
CA LYS A 207 15.46 52.49 -12.80
C LYS A 207 14.50 53.19 -11.83
N GLU A 208 13.85 52.45 -10.96
CA GLU A 208 12.92 52.99 -9.97
C GLU A 208 13.63 53.93 -8.97
N ALA A 209 14.79 53.54 -8.48
CA ALA A 209 15.61 54.41 -7.63
C ALA A 209 16.03 55.72 -8.33
N ALA A 210 16.40 55.69 -9.62
CA ALA A 210 16.74 56.87 -10.39
C ALA A 210 15.53 57.80 -10.59
N ILE A 211 14.35 57.24 -10.84
CA ILE A 211 13.10 58.02 -10.97
C ILE A 211 12.76 58.71 -9.64
N LEU A 212 12.77 57.97 -8.51
CA LEU A 212 12.51 58.54 -7.19
C LEU A 212 13.50 59.64 -6.80
N GLN A 213 14.79 59.48 -7.13
CA GLN A 213 15.79 60.51 -6.91
C GLN A 213 15.55 61.77 -7.75
N ALA A 214 15.13 61.59 -9.00
CA ALA A 214 14.80 62.74 -9.89
C ALA A 214 13.54 63.50 -9.39
N GLU A 215 12.52 62.76 -8.93
CA GLU A 215 11.30 63.34 -8.33
C GLU A 215 11.62 64.08 -7.02
N ALA A 216 12.44 63.48 -6.14
CA ALA A 216 12.88 64.13 -4.91
C ALA A 216 13.62 65.45 -5.19
N LYS A 217 14.59 65.50 -6.14
CA LYS A 217 15.29 66.69 -6.56
C LYS A 217 14.32 67.72 -7.10
N LYS A 218 13.35 67.35 -7.92
CA LYS A 218 12.33 68.28 -8.44
C LYS A 218 11.51 68.88 -7.32
N GLN A 219 11.02 68.06 -6.37
CA GLN A 219 10.23 68.58 -5.23
C GLN A 219 11.05 69.52 -4.33
N THR A 220 12.33 69.18 -4.08
CA THR A 220 13.24 70.06 -3.30
C THR A 220 13.42 71.37 -3.96
N ALA A 221 13.72 71.42 -5.28
CA ALA A 221 13.87 72.63 -6.04
C ALA A 221 12.60 73.49 -6.08
N ILE A 222 11.40 72.86 -6.16
CA ILE A 222 10.14 73.63 -6.11
C ILE A 222 9.92 74.21 -4.72
N LYS A 223 10.17 73.49 -3.63
CA LYS A 223 10.04 74.01 -2.26
C LYS A 223 11.03 75.08 -1.93
N GLU A 224 12.26 75.01 -2.41
CA GLU A 224 13.28 76.05 -2.28
C GLU A 224 12.86 77.32 -3.04
N ALA A 225 12.32 77.18 -4.24
CA ALA A 225 11.83 78.36 -5.01
C ALA A 225 10.60 79.03 -4.37
N GLU A 226 9.62 78.17 -3.83
CA GLU A 226 8.49 78.70 -3.09
C GLU A 226 8.92 79.44 -1.81
N GLY A 227 9.80 78.83 -1.01
CA GLY A 227 10.35 79.50 0.19
C GLY A 227 11.10 80.81 -0.11
N GLN A 228 11.86 80.84 -1.22
CA GLN A 228 12.49 82.08 -1.65
C GLN A 228 11.47 83.15 -2.08
N SER A 229 10.43 82.82 -2.76
CA SER A 229 9.34 83.71 -3.16
C SER A 229 8.58 84.28 -1.96
N GLU A 230 8.26 83.42 -0.95
CA GLU A 230 7.66 83.88 0.31
C GLU A 230 8.56 84.84 1.13
N ALA A 231 9.85 84.50 1.19
CA ALA A 231 10.80 85.35 1.89
C ALA A 231 10.89 86.74 1.25
N ILE A 232 10.87 86.84 -0.07
CA ILE A 232 10.88 88.13 -0.79
C ILE A 232 9.58 88.93 -0.56
N LEU A 233 8.42 88.21 -0.48
CA LEU A 233 7.13 88.85 -0.20
C LEU A 233 6.99 89.37 1.23
N MET A 234 7.73 88.79 2.19
CA MET A 234 7.75 89.28 3.59
C MET A 234 8.71 90.44 3.85
N ILE A 235 9.61 90.74 2.93
CA ILE A 235 10.62 91.79 3.06
C ILE A 235 10.16 93.11 2.37
N ASN A 236 9.12 93.06 1.55
CA ASN A 236 8.52 94.24 0.93
C ASN A 236 7.22 94.65 1.69
#